data_accbb285b4de4c4aedb4053d12aa0a19
#
_entry.id   accbb285b4de4c4aedb4053d12aa0a19
#
_cell.length_a   1.000
_cell.length_b   1.000
_cell.length_c   1.000
_cell.angle_alpha   90.00
_cell.angle_beta   90.00
_cell.angle_gamma   90.00
#
_symmetry.space_group_name_H-M   'P 1'
#
loop_
_entity.id
_entity.type
_entity.pdbx_description
1 polymer ?
#
loop_
_entity_poly.entity_id
_entity_poly.type
_entity_poly.pdbx_seq_one_letter_code
_entity_poly.pdbx_strand_id
1 'polypeptide(L)'
;TERLANGHKLRLGFGTAVPWAYAGDNGEALGFVNAIALTVLEEMGIEEHETKVFEWSGLIPGINANRSDMITGGMYILKSRCENINFSDPIGVFGDAMLVPKGNPMNINNYQDVIDTGAKLVTGTGFNTVEAAKKYGVPDSQMLLVEGEVGILAAMKAGRADVAVQTFFGAKEHEEKTGGQFEVTDPKLMPKETLNVVGIGFRKSDETFRQAFNAALAKVMSNPGTMLERAGVYGYDRAQLPPDSMSTEWACATK
;
A
#
# COMPACT_ATOMS: atom_id res chain seq x y z
N THR A 1 14.85 2.00 -17.79
CA THR A 1 14.13 3.15 -18.37
C THR A 1 15.06 3.94 -19.29
N GLU A 2 14.51 4.68 -20.26
CA GLU A 2 15.24 5.59 -21.14
C GLU A 2 16.02 6.64 -20.32
N ARG A 3 15.48 7.08 -19.18
CA ARG A 3 16.14 8.00 -18.26
C ARG A 3 17.48 7.48 -17.74
N LEU A 4 17.54 6.22 -17.29
CA LEU A 4 18.80 5.60 -16.81
C LEU A 4 19.84 5.50 -17.94
N ALA A 5 19.40 5.13 -19.14
CA ALA A 5 20.29 5.08 -20.30
C ALA A 5 20.89 6.45 -20.65
N ASN A 6 20.21 7.54 -20.31
CA ASN A 6 20.66 8.92 -20.50
C ASN A 6 21.36 9.53 -19.25
N GLY A 7 21.73 8.69 -18.27
CA GLY A 7 22.46 9.14 -17.06
C GLY A 7 21.62 9.93 -16.05
N HIS A 8 20.30 9.85 -16.11
CA HIS A 8 19.42 10.50 -15.13
C HIS A 8 19.10 9.57 -13.97
N LYS A 9 18.92 10.14 -12.77
CA LYS A 9 18.46 9.42 -11.58
C LYS A 9 17.07 8.82 -11.76
N LEU A 10 16.86 7.65 -11.16
CA LEU A 10 15.55 7.00 -11.13
C LEU A 10 14.62 7.73 -10.16
N ARG A 11 13.37 7.98 -10.55
CA ARG A 11 12.37 8.67 -9.74
C ARG A 11 11.43 7.67 -9.08
N LEU A 12 11.49 7.57 -7.75
CA LEU A 12 10.61 6.76 -6.91
C LEU A 12 9.39 7.57 -6.52
N GLY A 13 8.20 7.14 -6.96
CA GLY A 13 6.92 7.78 -6.67
C GLY A 13 6.16 7.06 -5.57
N PHE A 14 5.78 7.77 -4.51
CA PHE A 14 4.95 7.21 -3.44
C PHE A 14 4.11 8.29 -2.75
N GLY A 15 3.08 7.86 -2.03
CA GLY A 15 2.31 8.71 -1.12
C GLY A 15 2.91 8.67 0.28
N THR A 16 2.48 9.58 1.15
CA THR A 16 2.88 9.55 2.56
C THR A 16 2.00 8.58 3.33
N ALA A 17 2.53 7.41 3.65
CA ALA A 17 1.86 6.35 4.40
C ALA A 17 2.87 5.60 5.28
N VAL A 18 3.02 6.00 6.53
CA VAL A 18 3.88 5.31 7.52
C VAL A 18 3.19 4.01 7.96
N PRO A 19 3.88 2.88 8.06
CA PRO A 19 5.32 2.64 7.81
C PRO A 19 5.63 2.17 6.36
N TRP A 20 4.69 2.27 5.42
CA TRP A 20 4.78 1.77 4.05
C TRP A 20 5.84 2.51 3.22
N ALA A 21 5.61 3.80 3.01
CA ALA A 21 6.48 4.68 2.25
C ALA A 21 6.22 6.14 2.65
N TYR A 22 7.28 6.91 2.86
CA TYR A 22 7.21 8.33 3.17
C TYR A 22 8.57 9.00 2.91
N ALA A 23 8.58 10.31 2.79
CA ALA A 23 9.82 11.07 2.65
C ALA A 23 10.38 11.43 4.03
N GLY A 24 11.69 11.26 4.21
CA GLY A 24 12.43 11.78 5.35
C GLY A 24 12.64 13.30 5.25
N ASP A 25 13.20 13.90 6.30
CA ASP A 25 13.39 15.36 6.40
C ASP A 25 14.32 15.92 5.31
N ASN A 26 15.27 15.11 4.82
CA ASN A 26 16.17 15.49 3.73
C ASN A 26 15.72 14.90 2.36
N GLY A 27 14.50 14.38 2.28
CA GLY A 27 13.94 13.81 1.06
C GLY A 27 14.30 12.35 0.82
N GLU A 28 14.79 11.63 1.84
CA GLU A 28 15.06 10.18 1.74
C GLU A 28 13.77 9.39 1.49
N ALA A 29 13.88 8.30 0.74
CA ALA A 29 12.79 7.35 0.55
C ALA A 29 12.77 6.35 1.71
N LEU A 30 11.91 6.59 2.71
CA LEU A 30 11.77 5.80 3.93
C LEU A 30 10.54 4.88 3.87
N GLY A 31 10.47 3.92 4.80
CA GLY A 31 9.40 2.91 4.88
C GLY A 31 9.79 1.58 4.26
N PHE A 32 9.07 0.50 4.63
CA PHE A 32 9.52 -0.85 4.25
C PHE A 32 9.42 -1.10 2.74
N VAL A 33 8.47 -0.52 2.00
CA VAL A 33 8.38 -0.69 0.55
C VAL A 33 9.55 -0.04 -0.16
N ASN A 34 9.93 1.17 0.26
CA ASN A 34 11.12 1.83 -0.28
C ASN A 34 12.39 1.05 0.09
N ALA A 35 12.52 0.53 1.32
CA ALA A 35 13.66 -0.27 1.75
C ALA A 35 13.82 -1.54 0.88
N ILE A 36 12.71 -2.23 0.57
CA ILE A 36 12.71 -3.38 -0.34
C ILE A 36 13.12 -2.96 -1.75
N ALA A 37 12.48 -1.92 -2.31
CA ALA A 37 12.76 -1.44 -3.65
C ALA A 37 14.22 -1.02 -3.82
N LEU A 38 14.76 -0.29 -2.85
CA LEU A 38 16.18 0.15 -2.84
C LEU A 38 17.15 -1.03 -2.76
N THR A 39 16.83 -2.07 -1.95
CA THR A 39 17.65 -3.28 -1.90
C THR A 39 17.69 -3.99 -3.25
N VAL A 40 16.57 -4.05 -3.98
CA VAL A 40 16.52 -4.62 -5.32
C VAL A 40 17.27 -3.76 -6.34
N LEU A 41 17.16 -2.43 -6.25
CA LEU A 41 17.88 -1.51 -7.13
C LEU A 41 19.40 -1.61 -6.93
N GLU A 42 19.87 -1.74 -5.68
CA GLU A 42 21.30 -1.99 -5.38
C GLU A 42 21.79 -3.30 -6.00
N GLU A 43 20.98 -4.40 -5.94
CA GLU A 43 21.31 -5.66 -6.64
C GLU A 43 21.41 -5.47 -8.17
N MET A 44 20.71 -4.49 -8.73
CA MET A 44 20.81 -4.09 -10.14
C MET A 44 21.98 -3.14 -10.44
N GLY A 45 22.74 -2.68 -9.42
CA GLY A 45 23.78 -1.67 -9.55
C GLY A 45 23.25 -0.24 -9.74
N ILE A 46 22.02 0.04 -9.30
CA ILE A 46 21.37 1.36 -9.37
C ILE A 46 21.34 1.96 -7.97
N GLU A 47 22.26 2.86 -7.68
CA GLU A 47 22.40 3.49 -6.37
C GLU A 47 21.70 4.86 -6.29
N GLU A 48 21.65 5.60 -7.40
CA GLU A 48 21.12 6.96 -7.41
C GLU A 48 19.64 7.04 -7.78
N HIS A 49 18.88 7.71 -6.94
CA HIS A 49 17.45 7.92 -7.14
C HIS A 49 17.00 9.32 -6.69
N GLU A 50 15.79 9.70 -7.09
CA GLU A 50 15.07 10.88 -6.63
C GLU A 50 13.73 10.48 -6.02
N THR A 51 13.36 11.10 -4.93
CA THR A 51 12.05 10.94 -4.30
C THR A 51 11.01 11.86 -4.92
N LYS A 52 9.83 11.33 -5.25
CA LYS A 52 8.67 12.09 -5.73
C LYS A 52 7.44 11.73 -4.90
N VAL A 53 6.98 12.67 -4.08
CA VAL A 53 5.79 12.49 -3.26
C VAL A 53 4.54 12.92 -4.03
N PHE A 54 3.51 12.09 -3.96
CA PHE A 54 2.22 12.30 -4.62
C PHE A 54 1.08 12.11 -3.61
N GLU A 55 -0.08 12.69 -3.89
CA GLU A 55 -1.31 12.16 -3.33
C GLU A 55 -1.54 10.74 -3.89
N TRP A 56 -2.15 9.86 -3.10
CA TRP A 56 -2.30 8.44 -3.47
C TRP A 56 -3.00 8.26 -4.82
N SER A 57 -4.10 8.98 -5.03
CA SER A 57 -4.88 8.96 -6.28
C SER A 57 -4.08 9.44 -7.50
N GLY A 58 -3.02 10.21 -7.27
CA GLY A 58 -2.12 10.73 -8.30
C GLY A 58 -1.00 9.79 -8.74
N LEU A 59 -0.77 8.65 -8.07
CA LEU A 59 0.37 7.77 -8.35
C LEU A 59 0.32 7.15 -9.75
N ILE A 60 -0.79 6.50 -10.12
CA ILE A 60 -0.95 5.89 -11.45
C ILE A 60 -1.00 6.96 -12.56
N PRO A 61 -1.79 8.03 -12.46
CA PRO A 61 -1.69 9.14 -13.42
C PRO A 61 -0.27 9.74 -13.52
N GLY A 62 0.42 9.87 -12.37
CA GLY A 62 1.76 10.44 -12.30
C GLY A 62 2.81 9.62 -13.05
N ILE A 63 2.83 8.29 -12.88
CA ILE A 63 3.77 7.43 -13.60
C ILE A 63 3.46 7.41 -15.11
N ASN A 64 2.20 7.38 -15.50
CA ASN A 64 1.80 7.41 -16.90
C ASN A 64 2.10 8.76 -17.57
N ALA A 65 2.13 9.85 -16.81
CA ALA A 65 2.56 11.17 -17.26
C ALA A 65 4.09 11.41 -17.14
N ASN A 66 4.90 10.35 -16.95
CA ASN A 66 6.35 10.42 -16.79
C ASN A 66 6.83 11.30 -15.62
N ARG A 67 6.05 11.43 -14.53
CA ARG A 67 6.44 12.17 -13.33
C ARG A 67 7.26 11.33 -12.35
N SER A 68 7.11 10.01 -12.39
CA SER A 68 7.93 9.00 -11.69
C SER A 68 8.30 7.87 -12.63
N ASP A 69 9.26 7.04 -12.25
CA ASP A 69 9.73 5.89 -13.04
C ASP A 69 9.30 4.56 -12.39
N MET A 70 9.04 4.57 -11.08
CA MET A 70 8.49 3.47 -10.30
C MET A 70 7.45 3.99 -9.32
N ILE A 71 6.47 3.15 -8.95
CA ILE A 71 5.59 3.40 -7.81
C ILE A 71 6.06 2.50 -6.68
N THR A 72 6.57 3.11 -5.61
CA THR A 72 7.12 2.42 -4.42
C THR A 72 6.30 2.70 -3.15
N GLY A 73 5.01 3.01 -3.34
CA GLY A 73 4.10 3.41 -2.26
C GLY A 73 3.35 2.27 -1.55
N GLY A 74 3.65 1.00 -1.85
CA GLY A 74 2.91 -0.11 -1.25
C GLY A 74 1.57 -0.41 -1.94
N MET A 75 1.53 -0.30 -3.25
CA MET A 75 0.31 -0.47 -4.01
C MET A 75 -0.08 -1.94 -4.15
N TYR A 76 -1.29 -2.30 -3.71
CA TYR A 76 -1.86 -3.62 -3.92
C TYR A 76 -2.06 -3.90 -5.40
N ILE A 77 -1.73 -5.11 -5.82
CA ILE A 77 -1.93 -5.61 -7.17
C ILE A 77 -3.41 -5.95 -7.32
N LEU A 78 -4.16 -5.12 -8.04
CA LEU A 78 -5.59 -5.27 -8.32
C LEU A 78 -5.82 -5.24 -9.82
N LYS A 79 -6.84 -5.96 -10.30
CA LYS A 79 -7.21 -6.01 -11.71
C LYS A 79 -7.37 -4.60 -12.31
N SER A 80 -8.10 -3.72 -11.65
CA SER A 80 -8.33 -2.33 -12.08
C SER A 80 -7.03 -1.53 -12.26
N ARG A 81 -6.01 -1.81 -11.45
CA ARG A 81 -4.69 -1.19 -11.55
C ARG A 81 -3.81 -1.83 -12.60
N CYS A 82 -3.89 -3.17 -12.74
CA CYS A 82 -3.16 -3.92 -13.77
C CYS A 82 -3.56 -3.51 -15.20
N GLU A 83 -4.75 -2.98 -15.40
CA GLU A 83 -5.18 -2.42 -16.69
C GLU A 83 -4.36 -1.19 -17.09
N ASN A 84 -3.87 -0.43 -16.12
CA ASN A 84 -3.23 0.87 -16.31
C ASN A 84 -1.72 0.87 -16.16
N ILE A 85 -1.16 -0.03 -15.35
CA ILE A 85 0.29 -0.17 -15.09
C ILE A 85 0.68 -1.65 -15.04
N ASN A 86 1.98 -1.93 -15.12
CA ASN A 86 2.52 -3.25 -14.81
C ASN A 86 3.07 -3.27 -13.38
N PHE A 87 3.05 -4.44 -12.74
CA PHE A 87 3.62 -4.65 -11.43
C PHE A 87 4.83 -5.59 -11.47
N SER A 88 5.73 -5.45 -10.50
CA SER A 88 6.72 -6.48 -10.19
C SER A 88 6.05 -7.75 -9.70
N ASP A 89 6.82 -8.81 -9.51
CA ASP A 89 6.42 -9.90 -8.65
C ASP A 89 6.13 -9.38 -7.24
N PRO A 90 5.27 -10.06 -6.46
CA PRO A 90 4.87 -9.59 -5.15
C PRO A 90 6.06 -9.44 -4.19
N ILE A 91 6.05 -8.35 -3.43
CA ILE A 91 7.04 -8.07 -2.39
C ILE A 91 6.49 -8.29 -0.97
N GLY A 92 5.19 -8.55 -0.85
CA GLY A 92 4.56 -8.80 0.44
C GLY A 92 3.08 -9.08 0.33
N VAL A 93 2.50 -9.69 1.38
CA VAL A 93 1.07 -9.94 1.54
C VAL A 93 0.56 -9.26 2.80
N PHE A 94 -0.58 -8.57 2.68
CA PHE A 94 -1.14 -7.76 3.75
C PHE A 94 -2.66 -7.85 3.76
N GLY A 95 -3.24 -7.61 4.94
CA GLY A 95 -4.68 -7.52 5.14
C GLY A 95 -5.11 -6.13 5.57
N ASP A 96 -6.42 -5.92 5.52
CA ASP A 96 -7.07 -4.72 6.01
C ASP A 96 -7.65 -4.94 7.42
N ALA A 97 -7.92 -3.86 8.14
CA ALA A 97 -8.60 -3.88 9.43
C ALA A 97 -9.50 -2.66 9.59
N MET A 98 -10.43 -2.73 10.53
CA MET A 98 -11.20 -1.56 10.96
C MET A 98 -10.44 -0.81 12.05
N LEU A 99 -10.50 0.51 12.01
CA LEU A 99 -10.09 1.40 13.10
C LEU A 99 -11.35 2.01 13.68
N VAL A 100 -11.59 1.73 14.95
CA VAL A 100 -12.83 2.12 15.66
C VAL A 100 -12.51 2.97 16.89
N PRO A 101 -13.46 3.75 17.43
CA PRO A 101 -13.29 4.38 18.73
C PRO A 101 -13.02 3.32 19.81
N LYS A 102 -12.23 3.69 20.82
CA LYS A 102 -11.83 2.79 21.91
C LYS A 102 -13.03 2.07 22.53
N GLY A 103 -12.89 0.75 22.70
CA GLY A 103 -13.93 -0.13 23.23
C GLY A 103 -14.95 -0.54 22.19
N ASN A 104 -14.76 -0.18 20.92
CA ASN A 104 -15.62 -0.55 19.79
C ASN A 104 -17.13 -0.46 20.11
N PRO A 105 -17.66 0.73 20.43
CA PRO A 105 -19.02 0.88 21.00
C PRO A 105 -20.13 0.41 20.06
N MET A 106 -19.88 0.34 18.75
CA MET A 106 -20.82 -0.16 17.74
C MET A 106 -20.56 -1.62 17.34
N ASN A 107 -19.57 -2.29 17.96
CA ASN A 107 -19.18 -3.66 17.65
C ASN A 107 -18.90 -3.91 16.15
N ILE A 108 -18.18 -2.98 15.49
CA ILE A 108 -17.87 -3.05 14.07
C ILE A 108 -16.51 -3.71 13.89
N ASN A 109 -16.46 -4.85 13.18
CA ASN A 109 -15.24 -5.63 12.94
C ASN A 109 -14.99 -5.92 11.44
N ASN A 110 -16.02 -5.75 10.61
CA ASN A 110 -15.98 -6.03 9.17
C ASN A 110 -17.01 -5.21 8.40
N TYR A 111 -17.08 -5.39 7.08
CA TYR A 111 -18.01 -4.63 6.23
C TYR A 111 -19.48 -4.92 6.49
N GLN A 112 -19.84 -6.15 6.92
CA GLN A 112 -21.24 -6.47 7.23
C GLN A 112 -21.70 -5.70 8.45
N ASP A 113 -20.86 -5.58 9.50
CA ASP A 113 -21.19 -4.80 10.69
C ASP A 113 -21.40 -3.32 10.35
N VAL A 114 -20.63 -2.76 9.40
CA VAL A 114 -20.85 -1.38 8.89
C VAL A 114 -22.24 -1.24 8.28
N ILE A 115 -22.66 -2.20 7.46
CA ILE A 115 -23.98 -2.20 6.81
C ILE A 115 -25.09 -2.29 7.86
N ASP A 116 -24.98 -3.27 8.76
CA ASP A 116 -26.02 -3.60 9.75
C ASP A 116 -26.23 -2.48 10.78
N THR A 117 -25.15 -1.77 11.13
CA THR A 117 -25.20 -0.65 12.09
C THR A 117 -25.57 0.68 11.44
N GLY A 118 -25.50 0.79 10.12
CA GLY A 118 -25.66 2.06 9.42
C GLY A 118 -24.50 3.04 9.63
N ALA A 119 -23.36 2.55 10.15
CA ALA A 119 -22.19 3.36 10.47
C ALA A 119 -21.60 4.07 9.24
N LYS A 120 -21.03 5.26 9.47
CA LYS A 120 -20.29 6.02 8.46
C LYS A 120 -18.86 5.51 8.39
N LEU A 121 -18.52 4.89 7.28
CA LEU A 121 -17.19 4.35 6.97
C LEU A 121 -16.34 5.38 6.25
N VAL A 122 -15.14 5.68 6.75
CA VAL A 122 -14.14 6.49 6.02
C VAL A 122 -13.01 5.63 5.47
N THR A 123 -12.57 5.94 4.26
CA THR A 123 -11.39 5.37 3.64
C THR A 123 -10.77 6.35 2.62
N GLY A 124 -9.58 6.02 2.11
CA GLY A 124 -8.85 6.87 1.16
C GLY A 124 -9.36 6.75 -0.27
N THR A 125 -9.45 7.87 -0.97
CA THR A 125 -9.74 7.90 -2.41
C THR A 125 -8.71 7.06 -3.18
N GLY A 126 -9.20 6.09 -3.98
CA GLY A 126 -8.34 5.18 -4.75
C GLY A 126 -7.67 4.06 -3.92
N PHE A 127 -8.00 3.92 -2.64
CA PHE A 127 -7.56 2.77 -1.84
C PHE A 127 -8.31 1.49 -2.27
N ASN A 128 -7.68 0.31 -2.09
CA ASN A 128 -8.32 -0.99 -2.32
C ASN A 128 -9.59 -1.18 -1.50
N THR A 129 -9.64 -0.58 -0.34
CA THR A 129 -10.76 -0.65 0.61
C THR A 129 -12.03 -0.01 0.06
N VAL A 130 -11.95 0.91 -0.91
CA VAL A 130 -13.12 1.44 -1.63
C VAL A 130 -13.78 0.34 -2.47
N GLU A 131 -12.96 -0.37 -3.28
CA GLU A 131 -13.46 -1.47 -4.12
C GLU A 131 -13.98 -2.63 -3.24
N ALA A 132 -13.26 -2.95 -2.15
CA ALA A 132 -13.68 -3.97 -1.21
C ALA A 132 -15.02 -3.62 -0.52
N ALA A 133 -15.17 -2.41 0.02
CA ALA A 133 -16.42 -1.96 0.65
C ALA A 133 -17.60 -2.08 -0.32
N LYS A 134 -17.45 -1.64 -1.57
CA LYS A 134 -18.49 -1.77 -2.60
C LYS A 134 -18.81 -3.24 -2.93
N LYS A 135 -17.79 -4.08 -3.07
CA LYS A 135 -17.93 -5.52 -3.33
C LYS A 135 -18.73 -6.22 -2.23
N TYR A 136 -18.54 -5.82 -0.97
CA TYR A 136 -19.27 -6.34 0.18
C TYR A 136 -20.62 -5.66 0.42
N GLY A 137 -21.01 -4.70 -0.43
CA GLY A 137 -22.34 -4.11 -0.43
C GLY A 137 -22.49 -2.89 0.48
N VAL A 138 -21.40 -2.28 0.97
CA VAL A 138 -21.48 -1.02 1.74
C VAL A 138 -22.06 0.08 0.83
N PRO A 139 -23.19 0.70 1.18
CA PRO A 139 -23.81 1.74 0.36
C PRO A 139 -22.91 2.97 0.24
N ASP A 140 -22.92 3.63 -0.92
CA ASP A 140 -22.19 4.89 -1.12
C ASP A 140 -22.61 5.98 -0.10
N SER A 141 -23.85 5.95 0.37
CA SER A 141 -24.35 6.85 1.42
C SER A 141 -23.67 6.65 2.77
N GLN A 142 -23.11 5.47 3.05
CA GLN A 142 -22.34 5.18 4.26
C GLN A 142 -20.84 5.43 4.09
N MET A 143 -20.35 5.68 2.87
CA MET A 143 -18.94 5.90 2.62
C MET A 143 -18.56 7.38 2.62
N LEU A 144 -17.46 7.71 3.28
CA LEU A 144 -16.76 8.99 3.23
C LEU A 144 -15.37 8.76 2.61
N LEU A 145 -15.13 9.35 1.44
CA LEU A 145 -13.84 9.28 0.77
C LEU A 145 -13.04 10.54 1.07
N VAL A 146 -11.77 10.37 1.46
CA VAL A 146 -10.84 11.45 1.80
C VAL A 146 -9.48 11.19 1.15
N GLU A 147 -8.61 12.20 1.07
CA GLU A 147 -7.27 12.01 0.56
C GLU A 147 -6.33 11.46 1.63
N GLY A 148 -5.76 10.29 1.35
CA GLY A 148 -4.67 9.65 2.10
C GLY A 148 -4.96 9.33 3.58
N GLU A 149 -3.96 8.81 4.24
CA GLU A 149 -4.02 8.38 5.65
C GLU A 149 -4.30 9.56 6.61
N VAL A 150 -3.73 10.73 6.33
CA VAL A 150 -3.94 11.94 7.15
C VAL A 150 -5.42 12.36 7.13
N GLY A 151 -6.06 12.29 5.96
CA GLY A 151 -7.47 12.60 5.79
C GLY A 151 -8.37 11.63 6.56
N ILE A 152 -8.04 10.33 6.56
CA ILE A 152 -8.76 9.30 7.31
C ILE A 152 -8.72 9.62 8.81
N LEU A 153 -7.53 9.83 9.37
CA LEU A 153 -7.38 10.13 10.79
C LEU A 153 -8.08 11.43 11.19
N ALA A 154 -7.99 12.46 10.35
CA ALA A 154 -8.66 13.73 10.58
C ALA A 154 -10.20 13.57 10.59
N ALA A 155 -10.77 12.77 9.70
CA ALA A 155 -12.21 12.50 9.65
C ALA A 155 -12.68 11.76 10.91
N MET A 156 -11.93 10.76 11.38
CA MET A 156 -12.21 10.02 12.61
C MET A 156 -12.16 10.95 13.84
N LYS A 157 -11.10 11.75 13.99
CA LYS A 157 -10.95 12.71 15.11
C LYS A 157 -12.04 13.78 15.13
N ALA A 158 -12.51 14.19 13.96
CA ALA A 158 -13.58 15.18 13.83
C ALA A 158 -15.00 14.59 14.00
N GLY A 159 -15.14 13.28 14.24
CA GLY A 159 -16.44 12.60 14.33
C GLY A 159 -17.23 12.62 13.02
N ARG A 160 -16.56 12.75 11.87
CA ARG A 160 -17.20 12.72 10.55
C ARG A 160 -17.48 11.30 10.05
N ALA A 161 -16.84 10.32 10.68
CA ALA A 161 -17.05 8.90 10.45
C ALA A 161 -17.01 8.15 11.78
N ASP A 162 -17.70 7.02 11.83
CA ASP A 162 -17.82 6.16 13.00
C ASP A 162 -16.71 5.09 13.01
N VAL A 163 -16.24 4.71 11.83
CA VAL A 163 -15.23 3.68 11.60
C VAL A 163 -14.39 4.02 10.38
N ALA A 164 -13.09 3.67 10.41
CA ALA A 164 -12.25 3.68 9.23
C ALA A 164 -11.87 2.27 8.80
N VAL A 165 -11.73 2.04 7.49
CA VAL A 165 -11.10 0.83 6.96
C VAL A 165 -9.84 1.22 6.20
N GLN A 166 -8.76 0.52 6.50
CA GLN A 166 -7.45 0.74 5.89
C GLN A 166 -6.58 -0.50 6.09
N THR A 167 -5.36 -0.48 5.57
CA THR A 167 -4.43 -1.58 5.83
C THR A 167 -4.20 -1.74 7.32
N PHE A 168 -3.98 -2.97 7.78
CA PHE A 168 -3.71 -3.25 9.20
C PHE A 168 -2.56 -2.38 9.74
N PHE A 169 -1.47 -2.21 8.99
CA PHE A 169 -0.33 -1.39 9.39
C PHE A 169 -0.68 0.11 9.52
N GLY A 170 -1.45 0.66 8.57
CA GLY A 170 -1.94 2.04 8.66
C GLY A 170 -2.87 2.24 9.85
N ALA A 171 -3.74 1.27 10.13
CA ALA A 171 -4.62 1.30 11.30
C ALA A 171 -3.82 1.27 12.62
N LYS A 172 -2.78 0.44 12.71
CA LYS A 172 -1.89 0.38 13.89
C LYS A 172 -1.14 1.69 14.10
N GLU A 173 -0.63 2.29 13.05
CA GLU A 173 0.01 3.60 13.10
C GLU A 173 -0.96 4.68 13.66
N HIS A 174 -2.22 4.67 13.23
CA HIS A 174 -3.24 5.59 13.73
C HIS A 174 -3.63 5.30 15.19
N GLU A 175 -3.73 4.04 15.61
CA GLU A 175 -3.93 3.65 16.99
C GLU A 175 -2.82 4.23 17.88
N GLU A 176 -1.55 4.03 17.51
CA GLU A 176 -0.38 4.53 18.24
C GLU A 176 -0.35 6.06 18.30
N LYS A 177 -0.53 6.75 17.17
CA LYS A 177 -0.54 8.23 17.09
C LYS A 177 -1.66 8.88 17.90
N THR A 178 -2.72 8.15 18.23
CA THR A 178 -3.85 8.68 18.99
C THR A 178 -3.79 8.32 20.48
N GLY A 179 -2.74 7.61 20.91
CA GLY A 179 -2.60 7.22 22.32
C GLY A 179 -3.76 6.36 22.82
N GLY A 180 -4.35 5.55 21.94
CA GLY A 180 -5.48 4.67 22.25
C GLY A 180 -6.85 5.36 22.26
N GLN A 181 -7.00 6.52 21.62
CA GLN A 181 -8.34 7.11 21.35
C GLN A 181 -9.14 6.22 20.38
N PHE A 182 -8.45 5.62 19.44
CA PHE A 182 -8.96 4.59 18.53
C PHE A 182 -8.21 3.29 18.75
N GLU A 183 -8.81 2.18 18.34
CA GLU A 183 -8.24 0.84 18.41
C GLU A 183 -8.46 0.10 17.09
N VAL A 184 -7.52 -0.79 16.77
CA VAL A 184 -7.58 -1.65 15.59
C VAL A 184 -8.31 -2.95 15.93
N THR A 185 -9.28 -3.33 15.12
CA THR A 185 -9.98 -4.61 15.29
C THR A 185 -9.09 -5.79 14.86
N ASP A 186 -9.42 -7.00 15.28
CA ASP A 186 -8.70 -8.20 14.84
C ASP A 186 -8.85 -8.36 13.31
N PRO A 187 -7.76 -8.30 12.53
CA PRO A 187 -7.82 -8.44 11.07
C PRO A 187 -8.34 -9.80 10.61
N LYS A 188 -8.36 -10.82 11.48
CA LYS A 188 -8.95 -12.14 11.18
C LYS A 188 -10.47 -12.12 11.07
N LEU A 189 -11.12 -11.05 11.58
CA LEU A 189 -12.56 -10.85 11.45
C LEU A 189 -12.95 -10.19 10.13
N MET A 190 -11.96 -9.69 9.38
CA MET A 190 -12.15 -9.25 8.00
C MET A 190 -12.30 -10.45 7.06
N PRO A 191 -13.01 -10.31 5.93
CA PRO A 191 -13.10 -11.36 4.93
C PRO A 191 -11.71 -11.76 4.42
N LYS A 192 -11.44 -13.08 4.28
CA LYS A 192 -10.14 -13.61 3.83
C LYS A 192 -9.74 -13.08 2.45
N GLU A 193 -10.72 -12.75 1.62
CA GLU A 193 -10.53 -12.19 0.28
C GLU A 193 -9.95 -10.77 0.31
N THR A 194 -9.88 -10.12 1.47
CA THR A 194 -9.21 -8.82 1.65
C THR A 194 -7.70 -8.93 1.84
N LEU A 195 -7.13 -10.15 1.93
CA LEU A 195 -5.70 -10.33 1.82
C LEU A 195 -5.24 -10.01 0.40
N ASN A 196 -4.31 -9.09 0.27
CA ASN A 196 -3.79 -8.62 -1.01
C ASN A 196 -2.26 -8.67 -1.04
N VAL A 197 -1.70 -8.84 -2.23
CA VAL A 197 -0.26 -8.77 -2.45
C VAL A 197 0.12 -7.38 -2.96
N VAL A 198 1.30 -6.93 -2.55
CA VAL A 198 1.89 -5.64 -2.93
C VAL A 198 2.96 -5.86 -3.97
N GLY A 199 2.99 -5.00 -4.98
CA GLY A 199 4.06 -4.95 -5.99
C GLY A 199 4.57 -3.53 -6.20
N ILE A 200 5.72 -3.44 -6.84
CA ILE A 200 6.26 -2.17 -7.34
C ILE A 200 5.62 -1.89 -8.70
N GLY A 201 5.10 -0.66 -8.89
CA GLY A 201 4.42 -0.28 -10.13
C GLY A 201 5.38 0.27 -11.18
N PHE A 202 5.12 -0.08 -12.45
CA PHE A 202 5.88 0.37 -13.64
C PHE A 202 4.93 0.79 -14.74
N ARG A 203 5.37 1.71 -15.63
CA ARG A 203 4.61 1.99 -16.86
C ARG A 203 4.50 0.73 -17.71
N LYS A 204 3.44 0.63 -18.48
CA LYS A 204 3.27 -0.45 -19.47
C LYS A 204 4.43 -0.52 -20.49
N SER A 205 4.99 0.62 -20.86
CA SER A 205 6.12 0.73 -21.79
C SER A 205 7.47 0.30 -21.20
N ASP A 206 7.59 0.21 -19.87
CA ASP A 206 8.86 -0.11 -19.18
C ASP A 206 9.00 -1.61 -18.86
N GLU A 207 8.43 -2.46 -19.69
CA GLU A 207 8.39 -3.91 -19.47
C GLU A 207 9.78 -4.54 -19.31
N THR A 208 10.76 -4.12 -20.14
CA THR A 208 12.14 -4.61 -20.03
C THR A 208 12.77 -4.27 -18.68
N PHE A 209 12.50 -3.05 -18.16
CA PHE A 209 12.99 -2.63 -16.86
C PHE A 209 12.30 -3.42 -15.73
N ARG A 210 10.99 -3.63 -15.82
CA ARG A 210 10.23 -4.46 -14.87
C ARG A 210 10.78 -5.89 -14.82
N GLN A 211 11.08 -6.50 -15.98
CA GLN A 211 11.66 -7.85 -16.04
C GLN A 211 13.05 -7.90 -15.39
N ALA A 212 13.90 -6.90 -15.64
CA ALA A 212 15.20 -6.79 -14.97
C ALA A 212 15.05 -6.62 -13.45
N PHE A 213 14.09 -5.81 -13.03
CA PHE A 213 13.75 -5.64 -11.60
C PHE A 213 13.28 -6.96 -10.97
N ASN A 214 12.41 -7.72 -11.64
CA ASN A 214 11.95 -9.02 -11.15
C ASN A 214 13.10 -10.05 -11.05
N ALA A 215 14.02 -10.05 -11.99
CA ALA A 215 15.19 -10.93 -11.94
C ALA A 215 16.08 -10.61 -10.72
N ALA A 216 16.28 -9.35 -10.38
CA ALA A 216 16.98 -8.91 -9.18
C ALA A 216 16.16 -9.20 -7.90
N LEU A 217 14.85 -8.94 -7.92
CA LEU A 217 13.93 -9.25 -6.82
C LEU A 217 13.98 -10.75 -6.47
N ALA A 218 13.97 -11.64 -7.46
CA ALA A 218 14.06 -13.08 -7.22
C ALA A 218 15.35 -13.46 -6.50
N LYS A 219 16.50 -12.83 -6.83
CA LYS A 219 17.76 -13.04 -6.10
C LYS A 219 17.67 -12.54 -4.66
N VAL A 220 17.14 -11.34 -4.44
CA VAL A 220 16.93 -10.77 -3.10
C VAL A 220 16.01 -11.67 -2.27
N MET A 221 14.91 -12.17 -2.85
CA MET A 221 13.96 -13.05 -2.17
C MET A 221 14.52 -14.45 -1.88
N SER A 222 15.46 -14.95 -2.69
CA SER A 222 16.14 -16.22 -2.41
C SER A 222 17.08 -16.17 -1.20
N ASN A 223 17.60 -14.97 -0.87
CA ASN A 223 18.39 -14.71 0.33
C ASN A 223 17.97 -13.37 0.98
N PRO A 224 16.81 -13.32 1.65
CA PRO A 224 16.17 -12.07 2.03
C PRO A 224 16.77 -11.39 3.28
N GLY A 225 17.91 -11.85 3.79
CA GLY A 225 18.49 -11.36 5.06
C GLY A 225 18.65 -9.84 5.10
N THR A 226 19.37 -9.27 4.15
CA THR A 226 19.59 -7.80 4.07
C THR A 226 18.29 -7.03 3.86
N MET A 227 17.40 -7.54 3.01
CA MET A 227 16.08 -6.93 2.79
C MET A 227 15.24 -6.92 4.07
N LEU A 228 15.18 -8.06 4.77
CA LEU A 228 14.44 -8.17 6.04
C LEU A 228 15.04 -7.30 7.14
N GLU A 229 16.36 -7.15 7.20
CA GLU A 229 17.02 -6.24 8.15
C GLU A 229 16.59 -4.79 7.88
N ARG A 230 16.66 -4.34 6.62
CA ARG A 230 16.34 -2.97 6.22
C ARG A 230 14.84 -2.65 6.33
N ALA A 231 14.00 -3.55 5.89
CA ALA A 231 12.54 -3.38 5.97
C ALA A 231 12.00 -3.62 7.39
N GLY A 232 12.71 -4.43 8.18
CA GLY A 232 12.33 -4.80 9.55
C GLY A 232 12.29 -3.62 10.52
N VAL A 233 13.11 -2.58 10.31
CA VAL A 233 13.06 -1.35 11.14
C VAL A 233 11.71 -0.63 11.01
N TYR A 234 10.93 -0.96 9.98
CA TYR A 234 9.59 -0.45 9.72
C TYR A 234 8.49 -1.48 10.01
N GLY A 235 8.83 -2.60 10.66
CA GLY A 235 7.86 -3.63 11.05
C GLY A 235 7.56 -4.71 10.00
N TYR A 236 8.28 -4.73 8.87
CA TYR A 236 8.16 -5.82 7.88
C TYR A 236 8.99 -7.03 8.32
N ASP A 237 8.41 -8.21 8.31
CA ASP A 237 9.10 -9.44 8.68
C ASP A 237 8.75 -10.63 7.76
N ARG A 238 9.19 -11.84 8.14
CA ARG A 238 8.95 -13.05 7.33
C ARG A 238 7.47 -13.41 7.16
N ALA A 239 6.59 -12.96 8.06
CA ALA A 239 5.17 -13.24 7.96
C ALA A 239 4.50 -12.50 6.79
N GLN A 240 5.11 -11.41 6.32
CA GLN A 240 4.65 -10.67 5.15
C GLN A 240 5.20 -11.19 3.83
N LEU A 241 6.15 -12.15 3.83
CA LEU A 241 6.65 -12.71 2.57
C LEU A 241 5.49 -13.35 1.78
N PRO A 242 5.37 -13.04 0.48
CA PRO A 242 4.26 -13.55 -0.31
C PRO A 242 4.42 -15.08 -0.52
N PRO A 243 3.34 -15.85 -0.38
CA PRO A 243 3.38 -17.26 -0.75
C PRO A 243 3.43 -17.42 -2.27
N ASP A 244 4.09 -18.48 -2.77
CA ASP A 244 4.24 -18.73 -4.21
C ASP A 244 2.91 -18.81 -4.97
N SER A 245 1.82 -19.17 -4.27
CA SER A 245 0.48 -19.25 -4.84
C SER A 245 -0.15 -17.88 -5.14
N MET A 246 0.41 -16.78 -4.64
CA MET A 246 -0.09 -15.42 -4.83
C MET A 246 0.81 -14.65 -5.79
N SER A 247 0.82 -15.01 -7.08
CA SER A 247 1.59 -14.31 -8.10
C SER A 247 0.90 -13.01 -8.56
N THR A 248 1.64 -12.19 -9.32
CA THR A 248 1.11 -10.99 -9.96
C THR A 248 0.00 -11.32 -10.95
N GLU A 249 0.16 -12.38 -11.75
CA GLU A 249 -0.84 -12.85 -12.71
C GLU A 249 -2.12 -13.28 -11.98
N TRP A 250 -1.98 -14.04 -10.88
CA TRP A 250 -3.12 -14.42 -10.05
C TRP A 250 -3.84 -13.19 -9.50
N ALA A 251 -3.12 -12.22 -8.95
CA ALA A 251 -3.72 -11.02 -8.39
C ALA A 251 -4.42 -10.16 -9.45
N CYS A 252 -3.79 -9.92 -10.60
CA CYS A 252 -4.40 -9.19 -11.72
C CYS A 252 -5.66 -9.88 -12.29
N ALA A 253 -5.77 -11.20 -12.15
CA ALA A 253 -6.93 -11.95 -12.65
C ALA A 253 -8.07 -12.03 -11.62
N THR A 254 -7.78 -12.02 -10.32
CA THR A 254 -8.73 -12.40 -9.25
C THR A 254 -9.08 -11.30 -8.26
N LYS A 255 -8.27 -10.24 -8.16
CA LYS A 255 -8.42 -9.16 -7.17
C LYS A 255 -9.00 -7.84 -7.72
#